data_b421b2c51509a6ab62a1a106f8019bd4
#
_entry.id   b421b2c51509a6ab62a1a106f8019bd4
#
_cell.length_a   1.000
_cell.length_b   1.000
_cell.length_c   1.000
_cell.angle_alpha   90.00
_cell.angle_beta   90.00
_cell.angle_gamma   90.00
#
_symmetry.space_group_name_H-M   'P 1'
#
loop_
_entity.id
_entity.type
_entity.pdbx_description
1 polymer ?
#
loop_
_entity_poly.entity_id
_entity_poly.type
_entity_poly.pdbx_seq_one_letter_code
_entity_poly.pdbx_strand_id
1 'polypeptide(L)'
;MSGKEQMYIKEAFDTNWVVPLGPNVNGFEKDLEEFVGEGKHVVALSAGTAAVHLALLACGVKPGDEVLVQSFTFCASSHPITYLGATPVFVDSEVDTWNMDPVLLEEAIQDRIEKTGKTPKAIVPVALYGMPYKVDEIMAVAD
;
A
#
# COMPACT_ATOMS: atom_id res chain seq x y z
N MET A 1 -14.07 9.02 15.18
CA MET A 1 -15.43 8.83 14.65
C MET A 1 -16.04 10.19 14.40
N SER A 2 -16.74 10.39 13.26
CA SER A 2 -17.31 11.69 12.86
C SER A 2 -18.68 11.96 13.53
N GLY A 3 -19.30 10.92 14.07
CA GLY A 3 -20.66 10.94 14.61
C GLY A 3 -21.76 10.66 13.56
N LYS A 4 -21.38 10.48 12.29
CA LYS A 4 -22.31 10.19 11.18
C LYS A 4 -22.44 8.70 10.87
N GLU A 5 -21.64 7.85 11.47
CA GLU A 5 -21.55 6.42 11.18
C GLU A 5 -22.90 5.71 11.32
N GLN A 6 -23.62 5.99 12.41
CA GLN A 6 -24.93 5.40 12.66
C GLN A 6 -26.00 5.84 11.64
N MET A 7 -25.88 7.06 11.13
CA MET A 7 -26.77 7.57 10.07
C MET A 7 -26.58 6.77 8.77
N TYR A 8 -25.35 6.56 8.34
CA TYR A 8 -25.06 5.79 7.12
C TYR A 8 -25.42 4.31 7.26
N ILE A 9 -25.18 3.72 8.44
CA ILE A 9 -25.62 2.34 8.75
C ILE A 9 -27.13 2.22 8.64
N LYS A 10 -27.85 3.14 9.30
CA LYS A 10 -29.31 3.12 9.27
C LYS A 10 -29.86 3.32 7.85
N GLU A 11 -29.32 4.24 7.08
CA GLU A 11 -29.70 4.47 5.70
C GLU A 11 -29.50 3.20 4.84
N ALA A 12 -28.37 2.52 5.00
CA ALA A 12 -28.11 1.28 4.27
C ALA A 12 -29.15 0.21 4.56
N PHE A 13 -29.56 0.05 5.84
CA PHE A 13 -30.62 -0.88 6.22
C PHE A 13 -31.99 -0.46 5.73
N ASP A 14 -32.36 0.82 5.89
CA ASP A 14 -33.68 1.35 5.49
C ASP A 14 -33.91 1.25 3.98
N THR A 15 -32.83 1.38 3.19
CA THR A 15 -32.87 1.32 1.72
C THR A 15 -32.47 -0.05 1.14
N ASN A 16 -32.23 -1.04 2.00
CA ASN A 16 -31.84 -2.41 1.65
C ASN A 16 -30.51 -2.48 0.84
N TRP A 17 -29.57 -1.60 1.09
CA TRP A 17 -28.21 -1.60 0.52
C TRP A 17 -27.20 -2.26 1.46
N VAL A 18 -27.50 -3.48 1.93
CA VAL A 18 -26.59 -4.27 2.78
C VAL A 18 -25.81 -5.26 1.90
N VAL A 19 -25.04 -4.73 0.98
CA VAL A 19 -24.26 -5.46 -0.03
C VAL A 19 -22.93 -4.73 -0.28
N PRO A 20 -21.93 -5.37 -0.89
CA PRO A 20 -20.61 -4.76 -1.14
C PRO A 20 -20.62 -3.66 -2.23
N LEU A 21 -21.77 -3.21 -2.65
CA LEU A 21 -22.00 -2.14 -3.64
C LEU A 21 -23.06 -1.19 -3.08
N GLY A 22 -23.23 -0.02 -3.69
CA GLY A 22 -24.33 0.87 -3.38
C GLY A 22 -23.91 2.33 -3.21
N PRO A 23 -24.88 3.20 -2.85
CA PRO A 23 -24.68 4.64 -2.82
C PRO A 23 -23.51 5.09 -1.93
N ASN A 24 -23.31 4.43 -0.77
CA ASN A 24 -22.24 4.79 0.16
C ASN A 24 -20.85 4.45 -0.41
N VAL A 25 -20.70 3.32 -1.11
CA VAL A 25 -19.44 2.95 -1.78
C VAL A 25 -19.14 3.92 -2.91
N ASN A 26 -20.12 4.17 -3.78
CA ASN A 26 -19.96 5.10 -4.90
C ASN A 26 -19.65 6.53 -4.42
N GLY A 27 -20.31 6.98 -3.34
CA GLY A 27 -20.06 8.28 -2.73
C GLY A 27 -18.64 8.38 -2.17
N PHE A 28 -18.18 7.35 -1.46
CA PHE A 28 -16.81 7.28 -0.93
C PHE A 28 -15.76 7.35 -2.05
N GLU A 29 -15.92 6.56 -3.10
CA GLU A 29 -14.99 6.58 -4.24
C GLU A 29 -14.96 7.97 -4.89
N LYS A 30 -16.12 8.56 -5.13
CA LYS A 30 -16.24 9.90 -5.73
C LYS A 30 -15.61 10.99 -4.86
N ASP A 31 -15.88 10.99 -3.55
CA ASP A 31 -15.33 11.98 -2.62
C ASP A 31 -13.79 11.91 -2.59
N LEU A 32 -13.23 10.69 -2.66
CA LEU A 32 -11.77 10.49 -2.73
C LEU A 32 -11.20 10.87 -4.11
N GLU A 33 -11.90 10.61 -5.20
CA GLU A 33 -11.49 11.09 -6.54
C GLU A 33 -11.41 12.62 -6.58
N GLU A 34 -12.41 13.30 -6.01
CA GLU A 34 -12.42 14.76 -5.91
C GLU A 34 -11.27 15.27 -5.02
N PHE A 35 -10.97 14.58 -3.91
CA PHE A 35 -9.88 14.95 -3.00
C PHE A 35 -8.49 14.76 -3.64
N VAL A 36 -8.25 13.64 -4.31
CA VAL A 36 -6.98 13.35 -5.00
C VAL A 36 -6.81 14.22 -6.24
N GLY A 37 -7.89 14.50 -6.97
CA GLY A 37 -7.88 15.32 -8.16
C GLY A 37 -7.19 14.69 -9.37
N GLU A 38 -6.79 15.54 -10.34
CA GLU A 38 -6.01 15.15 -11.52
C GLU A 38 -6.63 14.05 -12.40
N GLY A 39 -7.95 13.82 -12.31
CA GLY A 39 -8.62 12.76 -13.08
C GLY A 39 -8.24 11.34 -12.65
N LYS A 40 -7.75 11.17 -11.43
CA LYS A 40 -7.48 9.85 -10.85
C LYS A 40 -8.79 9.11 -10.57
N HIS A 41 -8.75 7.79 -10.66
CA HIS A 41 -9.85 6.92 -10.28
C HIS A 41 -9.56 6.24 -8.96
N VAL A 42 -10.59 6.12 -8.13
CA VAL A 42 -10.52 5.46 -6.82
C VAL A 42 -11.41 4.23 -6.82
N VAL A 43 -10.92 3.16 -6.26
CA VAL A 43 -11.64 1.90 -6.08
C VAL A 43 -11.64 1.52 -4.61
N ALA A 44 -12.83 1.39 -4.02
CA ALA A 44 -13.00 0.92 -2.66
C ALA A 44 -12.82 -0.60 -2.56
N LEU A 45 -12.01 -1.03 -1.62
CA LEU A 45 -11.76 -2.44 -1.35
C LEU A 45 -12.13 -2.80 0.09
N SER A 46 -12.32 -4.08 0.35
CA SER A 46 -12.76 -4.58 1.66
C SER A 46 -11.74 -4.36 2.80
N ALA A 47 -10.46 -4.21 2.47
CA ALA A 47 -9.39 -4.03 3.45
C ALA A 47 -8.12 -3.46 2.80
N GLY A 48 -7.26 -2.81 3.60
CA GLY A 48 -5.95 -2.33 3.16
C GLY A 48 -5.05 -3.44 2.61
N THR A 49 -5.14 -4.65 3.16
CA THR A 49 -4.42 -5.83 2.62
C THR A 49 -4.81 -6.12 1.18
N ALA A 50 -6.10 -6.02 0.85
CA ALA A 50 -6.58 -6.19 -0.52
C ALA A 50 -6.09 -5.05 -1.44
N ALA A 51 -6.00 -3.82 -0.91
CA ALA A 51 -5.48 -2.67 -1.64
C ALA A 51 -3.99 -2.85 -1.98
N VAL A 52 -3.16 -3.27 -1.04
CA VAL A 52 -1.74 -3.57 -1.29
C VAL A 52 -1.60 -4.70 -2.31
N HIS A 53 -2.40 -5.76 -2.19
CA HIS A 53 -2.38 -6.88 -3.15
C HIS A 53 -2.70 -6.41 -4.58
N LEU A 54 -3.76 -5.61 -4.74
CA LEU A 54 -4.14 -5.07 -6.04
C LEU A 54 -3.08 -4.10 -6.60
N ALA A 55 -2.49 -3.25 -5.75
CA ALA A 55 -1.42 -2.35 -6.15
C ALA A 55 -0.19 -3.11 -6.68
N LEU A 56 0.23 -4.18 -5.99
CA LEU A 56 1.34 -5.02 -6.43
C LEU A 56 1.04 -5.72 -7.77
N LEU A 57 -0.20 -6.18 -7.97
CA LEU A 57 -0.65 -6.71 -9.28
C LEU A 57 -0.56 -5.64 -10.37
N ALA A 58 -1.00 -4.40 -10.08
CA ALA A 58 -0.93 -3.29 -11.03
C ALA A 58 0.53 -2.91 -11.36
N CYS A 59 1.45 -3.02 -10.40
CA CYS A 59 2.89 -2.88 -10.63
C CYS A 59 3.51 -4.05 -11.42
N GLY A 60 2.73 -5.08 -11.73
CA GLY A 60 3.16 -6.23 -12.53
C GLY A 60 4.05 -7.21 -11.77
N VAL A 61 3.91 -7.28 -10.45
CA VAL A 61 4.60 -8.27 -9.60
C VAL A 61 4.11 -9.68 -9.95
N LYS A 62 5.03 -10.62 -10.10
CA LYS A 62 4.79 -12.02 -10.53
C LYS A 62 5.52 -13.00 -9.63
N PRO A 63 5.16 -14.30 -9.68
CA PRO A 63 5.91 -15.33 -8.98
C PRO A 63 7.41 -15.32 -9.33
N GLY A 64 8.26 -15.36 -8.30
CA GLY A 64 9.71 -15.29 -8.43
C GLY A 64 10.31 -13.89 -8.52
N ASP A 65 9.49 -12.84 -8.47
CA ASP A 65 9.98 -11.46 -8.28
C ASP A 65 10.32 -11.21 -6.80
N GLU A 66 11.13 -10.19 -6.56
CA GLU A 66 11.42 -9.68 -5.22
C GLU A 66 10.78 -8.29 -5.05
N VAL A 67 10.26 -8.05 -3.84
CA VAL A 67 9.66 -6.77 -3.45
C VAL A 67 10.28 -6.30 -2.14
N LEU A 68 10.84 -5.10 -2.14
CA LEU A 68 11.40 -4.49 -0.94
C LEU A 68 10.28 -3.95 -0.06
N VAL A 69 10.31 -4.26 1.21
CA VAL A 69 9.27 -3.88 2.16
C VAL A 69 9.87 -3.50 3.50
N GLN A 70 9.31 -2.50 4.13
CA GLN A 70 9.72 -2.07 5.48
C GLN A 70 9.59 -3.23 6.48
N SER A 71 10.59 -3.41 7.35
CA SER A 71 10.58 -4.48 8.37
C SER A 71 9.64 -4.15 9.53
N PHE A 72 9.67 -2.91 10.00
CA PHE A 72 8.83 -2.44 11.10
C PHE A 72 7.49 -1.95 10.58
N THR A 73 6.54 -2.88 10.41
CA THR A 73 5.20 -2.62 9.87
C THR A 73 4.23 -3.72 10.28
N PHE A 74 2.95 -3.49 10.06
CA PHE A 74 1.93 -4.53 10.15
C PHE A 74 2.11 -5.55 9.02
N CYS A 75 1.89 -6.83 9.31
CA CYS A 75 2.13 -7.92 8.36
C CYS A 75 1.36 -7.80 7.02
N ALA A 76 0.29 -7.00 6.97
CA ALA A 76 -0.44 -6.71 5.75
C ALA A 76 0.38 -5.98 4.68
N SER A 77 1.56 -5.43 5.02
CA SER A 77 2.49 -4.87 4.03
C SER A 77 3.26 -5.95 3.29
N SER A 78 3.60 -7.06 3.95
CA SER A 78 4.44 -8.14 3.40
C SER A 78 3.64 -9.35 2.90
N HIS A 79 2.52 -9.71 3.53
CA HIS A 79 1.74 -10.87 3.14
C HIS A 79 1.25 -10.83 1.68
N PRO A 80 0.73 -9.70 1.14
CA PRO A 80 0.30 -9.64 -0.24
C PRO A 80 1.39 -9.94 -1.26
N ILE A 81 2.66 -9.70 -0.91
CA ILE A 81 3.82 -10.08 -1.73
C ILE A 81 3.85 -11.60 -1.90
N THR A 82 3.68 -12.33 -0.80
CA THR A 82 3.69 -13.80 -0.82
C THR A 82 2.45 -14.38 -1.51
N TYR A 83 1.31 -13.69 -1.49
CA TYR A 83 0.11 -14.12 -2.24
C TYR A 83 0.35 -14.19 -3.75
N LEU A 84 1.27 -13.34 -4.25
CA LEU A 84 1.67 -13.31 -5.66
C LEU A 84 2.79 -14.31 -5.99
N GLY A 85 3.27 -15.09 -5.01
CA GLY A 85 4.42 -15.97 -5.19
C GLY A 85 5.75 -15.23 -5.31
N ALA A 86 5.77 -13.94 -4.94
CA ALA A 86 6.97 -13.12 -4.86
C ALA A 86 7.62 -13.23 -3.48
N THR A 87 8.86 -12.80 -3.38
CA THR A 87 9.66 -12.85 -2.14
C THR A 87 9.76 -11.46 -1.52
N PRO A 88 9.32 -11.26 -0.26
CA PRO A 88 9.57 -10.01 0.45
C PRO A 88 11.05 -9.94 0.86
N VAL A 89 11.67 -8.80 0.58
CA VAL A 89 13.01 -8.45 1.05
C VAL A 89 12.84 -7.31 2.05
N PHE A 90 13.19 -7.57 3.30
CA PHE A 90 12.96 -6.61 4.38
C PHE A 90 14.08 -5.58 4.46
N VAL A 91 13.69 -4.31 4.55
CA VAL A 91 14.57 -3.15 4.77
C VAL A 91 14.31 -2.60 6.17
N ASP A 92 15.36 -2.33 6.91
CA ASP A 92 15.25 -1.84 8.28
C ASP A 92 14.89 -0.35 8.34
N SER A 93 14.62 0.14 9.55
CA SER A 93 14.12 1.47 9.82
C SER A 93 15.24 2.45 10.12
N GLU A 94 15.09 3.70 9.67
CA GLU A 94 15.92 4.81 10.12
C GLU A 94 15.46 5.35 11.49
N VAL A 95 16.32 6.09 12.17
CA VAL A 95 16.13 6.43 13.60
C VAL A 95 15.18 7.59 13.86
N ASP A 96 14.90 8.44 12.87
CA ASP A 96 14.12 9.68 13.07
C ASP A 96 12.61 9.40 13.05
N THR A 97 12.15 8.67 12.04
CA THR A 97 10.70 8.39 11.82
C THR A 97 10.33 6.94 12.09
N TRP A 98 11.32 6.04 12.23
CA TRP A 98 11.16 4.59 12.33
C TRP A 98 10.54 3.93 11.09
N ASN A 99 10.52 4.65 9.99
CA ASN A 99 10.13 4.14 8.69
C ASN A 99 11.34 3.62 7.90
N MET A 100 11.10 3.12 6.70
CA MET A 100 12.14 2.54 5.82
C MET A 100 13.34 3.48 5.68
N ASP A 101 14.55 2.96 5.90
CA ASP A 101 15.79 3.70 5.72
C ASP A 101 16.15 3.81 4.23
N PRO A 102 16.27 5.02 3.65
CA PRO A 102 16.62 5.19 2.24
C PRO A 102 18.01 4.65 1.88
N VAL A 103 18.97 4.73 2.81
CA VAL A 103 20.35 4.24 2.59
C VAL A 103 20.34 2.71 2.54
N LEU A 104 19.69 2.06 3.52
CA LEU A 104 19.55 0.61 3.52
C LEU A 104 18.68 0.09 2.38
N LEU A 105 17.73 0.90 1.88
CA LEU A 105 16.96 0.59 0.68
C LEU A 105 17.85 0.49 -0.54
N GLU A 106 18.72 1.48 -0.76
CA GLU A 106 19.67 1.48 -1.88
C GLU A 106 20.65 0.30 -1.77
N GLU A 107 21.20 0.07 -0.58
CA GLU A 107 22.07 -1.08 -0.33
C GLU A 107 21.36 -2.41 -0.63
N ALA A 108 20.10 -2.56 -0.22
CA ALA A 108 19.30 -3.75 -0.48
C ALA A 108 19.07 -3.95 -1.99
N ILE A 109 18.79 -2.90 -2.75
CA ILE A 109 18.65 -2.97 -4.22
C ILE A 109 19.94 -3.49 -4.84
N GLN A 110 21.08 -2.91 -4.50
CA GLN A 110 22.38 -3.32 -5.03
C GLN A 110 22.73 -4.77 -4.67
N ASP A 111 22.51 -5.15 -3.41
CA ASP A 111 22.71 -6.55 -2.93
C ASP A 111 21.86 -7.54 -3.73
N ARG A 112 20.59 -7.20 -4.01
CA ARG A 112 19.69 -8.08 -4.77
C ARG A 112 20.14 -8.19 -6.23
N ILE A 113 20.52 -7.07 -6.87
CA ILE A 113 21.04 -7.07 -8.23
C ILE A 113 22.30 -7.94 -8.32
N GLU A 114 23.25 -7.79 -7.40
CA GLU A 114 24.47 -8.59 -7.37
C GLU A 114 24.20 -10.09 -7.19
N LYS A 115 23.28 -10.45 -6.27
CA LYS A 115 22.98 -11.84 -5.93
C LYS A 115 22.07 -12.55 -6.93
N THR A 116 21.16 -11.85 -7.55
CA THR A 116 20.10 -12.45 -8.37
C THR A 116 20.21 -12.10 -9.86
N GLY A 117 20.95 -11.05 -10.18
CA GLY A 117 21.03 -10.49 -11.53
C GLY A 117 19.75 -9.72 -11.95
N LYS A 118 18.86 -9.44 -11.00
CA LYS A 118 17.57 -8.78 -11.25
C LYS A 118 17.34 -7.62 -10.28
N THR A 119 16.78 -6.54 -10.78
CA THR A 119 16.26 -5.45 -9.95
C THR A 119 14.97 -5.89 -9.25
N PRO A 120 14.81 -5.62 -7.95
CA PRO A 120 13.53 -5.81 -7.27
C PRO A 120 12.38 -5.11 -7.99
N LYS A 121 11.20 -5.74 -8.00
CA LYS A 121 10.09 -5.30 -8.86
C LYS A 121 9.32 -4.11 -8.31
N ALA A 122 9.25 -3.97 -6.99
CA ALA A 122 8.52 -2.90 -6.32
C ALA A 122 9.11 -2.61 -4.92
N ILE A 123 8.76 -1.46 -4.39
CA ILE A 123 9.08 -1.02 -3.03
C ILE A 123 7.75 -0.74 -2.32
N VAL A 124 7.62 -1.20 -1.07
CA VAL A 124 6.45 -0.96 -0.21
C VAL A 124 6.90 -0.20 1.04
N PRO A 125 7.03 1.13 0.97
CA PRO A 125 7.26 1.95 2.15
C PRO A 125 5.94 2.12 2.93
N VAL A 126 6.03 2.37 4.22
CA VAL A 126 4.87 2.53 5.10
C VAL A 126 5.01 3.83 5.91
N ALA A 127 3.92 4.57 6.03
CA ALA A 127 3.80 5.68 6.98
C ALA A 127 3.34 5.12 8.33
N LEU A 128 4.27 4.54 9.09
CA LEU A 128 3.98 3.82 10.33
C LEU A 128 3.32 4.75 11.36
N TYR A 129 2.17 4.33 11.88
CA TYR A 129 1.33 5.12 12.79
C TYR A 129 0.98 6.53 12.28
N GLY A 130 1.00 6.74 10.95
CA GLY A 130 0.73 8.04 10.33
C GLY A 130 1.93 8.98 10.27
N MET A 131 3.13 8.54 10.70
CA MET A 131 4.37 9.28 10.53
C MET A 131 4.83 9.15 9.06
N PRO A 132 4.93 10.24 8.29
CA PRO A 132 5.43 10.16 6.92
C PRO A 132 6.86 9.60 6.87
N TYR A 133 7.11 8.69 5.94
CA TYR A 133 8.48 8.29 5.62
C TYR A 133 9.20 9.40 4.82
N LYS A 134 10.50 9.28 4.65
CA LYS A 134 11.33 10.23 3.87
C LYS A 134 11.03 10.08 2.37
N VAL A 135 9.90 10.66 1.93
CA VAL A 135 9.31 10.43 0.60
C VAL A 135 10.29 10.77 -0.51
N ASP A 136 10.88 11.96 -0.47
CA ASP A 136 11.76 12.45 -1.54
C ASP A 136 13.02 11.57 -1.67
N GLU A 137 13.58 11.11 -0.56
CA GLU A 137 14.75 10.23 -0.53
C GLU A 137 14.42 8.83 -1.04
N ILE A 138 13.28 8.25 -0.62
CA ILE A 138 12.81 6.94 -1.11
C ILE A 138 12.51 7.00 -2.62
N MET A 139 11.87 8.07 -3.09
CA MET A 139 11.58 8.24 -4.51
C MET A 139 12.84 8.41 -5.34
N ALA A 140 13.84 9.15 -4.84
CA ALA A 140 15.13 9.30 -5.53
C ALA A 140 15.89 7.99 -5.67
N VAL A 141 15.71 7.05 -4.73
CA VAL A 141 16.31 5.70 -4.83
C VAL A 141 15.51 4.80 -5.79
N ALA A 142 14.19 5.05 -5.92
CA ALA A 142 13.31 4.24 -6.78
C ALA A 142 13.39 4.57 -8.27
N ASP A 143 13.85 5.79 -8.63
CA ASP A 143 14.03 6.30 -10.01
C ASP A 143 15.37 5.80 -10.61
#